data_6f4667d694ab5819c1f96a267ffc8423
#
_entry.id   6f4667d694ab5819c1f96a267ffc8423
#
_cell.length_a   1.000
_cell.length_b   1.000
_cell.length_c   1.000
_cell.angle_alpha   90.00
_cell.angle_beta   90.00
_cell.angle_gamma   90.00
#
_symmetry.space_group_name_H-M   'P 1'
#
loop_
_entity.id
_entity.type
_entity.pdbx_description
1 polymer ?
#
loop_
_entity_poly.entity_id
_entity_poly.type
_entity_poly.pdbx_seq_one_letter_code
_entity_poly.pdbx_strand_id
1 'polypeptide(L)'
;MERIRLKLKAYDHRVLDRSVKAIVDAVKRTGSELRGPIPLPTKIKRYTVLRSPHINKDSREQFEIRVHARLIDIVAASTDTIDSLMKLDLAPEVEVEIRQMDK
;
A
#
# COMPACT_ATOMS: atom_id res chain seq x y z
N MET A 1 17.56 6.90 -17.06
CA MET A 1 16.12 6.74 -16.89
C MET A 1 15.76 6.63 -15.42
N GLU A 2 14.87 7.45 -14.97
CA GLU A 2 14.42 7.40 -13.61
C GLU A 2 13.41 6.29 -13.41
N ARG A 3 13.53 5.62 -12.29
CA ARG A 3 12.69 4.52 -11.91
C ARG A 3 12.12 4.81 -10.54
N ILE A 4 10.82 4.70 -10.40
CA ILE A 4 10.16 4.95 -9.13
C ILE A 4 9.46 3.67 -8.69
N ARG A 5 9.74 3.27 -7.46
CA ARG A 5 9.07 2.13 -6.85
C ARG A 5 8.14 2.63 -5.77
N LEU A 6 6.89 2.27 -5.90
CA LEU A 6 5.86 2.59 -4.92
C LEU A 6 5.45 1.33 -4.18
N LYS A 7 5.49 1.41 -2.86
CA LYS A 7 5.00 0.35 -2.00
C LYS A 7 3.83 0.89 -1.21
N LEU A 8 2.67 0.29 -1.38
CA LEU A 8 1.45 0.70 -0.70
C LEU A 8 1.05 -0.37 0.30
N LYS A 9 0.67 0.07 1.49
CA LYS A 9 0.21 -0.82 2.56
C LYS A 9 -1.09 -0.31 3.12
N ALA A 10 -2.00 -1.22 3.44
CA ALA A 10 -3.25 -0.89 4.12
C ALA A 10 -3.78 -2.13 4.83
N TYR A 11 -4.59 -1.90 5.85
CA TYR A 11 -5.28 -2.98 6.54
C TYR A 11 -6.46 -3.49 5.73
N ASP A 12 -7.11 -2.62 4.96
CA ASP A 12 -8.25 -2.99 4.13
C ASP A 12 -7.81 -3.14 2.67
N HIS A 13 -7.94 -4.37 2.15
CA HIS A 13 -7.52 -4.65 0.77
C HIS A 13 -8.35 -3.89 -0.27
N ARG A 14 -9.61 -3.58 0.03
CA ARG A 14 -10.47 -2.86 -0.91
C ARG A 14 -10.02 -1.42 -1.10
N VAL A 15 -9.67 -0.77 -0.01
CA VAL A 15 -9.14 0.59 -0.05
C VAL A 15 -7.80 0.60 -0.76
N LEU A 16 -6.96 -0.40 -0.47
CA LEU A 16 -5.66 -0.53 -1.11
C LEU A 16 -5.79 -0.70 -2.62
N ASP A 17 -6.69 -1.58 -3.07
CA ASP A 17 -6.87 -1.84 -4.51
C ASP A 17 -7.42 -0.62 -5.24
N ARG A 18 -8.29 0.16 -4.61
CA ARG A 18 -8.79 1.41 -5.19
C ARG A 18 -7.66 2.43 -5.35
N SER A 19 -6.80 2.55 -4.35
CA SER A 19 -5.67 3.46 -4.40
C SER A 19 -4.67 3.04 -5.48
N VAL A 20 -4.41 1.75 -5.60
CA VAL A 20 -3.55 1.20 -6.65
C VAL A 20 -4.10 1.54 -8.03
N LYS A 21 -5.41 1.37 -8.23
CA LYS A 21 -6.05 1.68 -9.51
C LYS A 21 -5.92 3.17 -9.84
N ALA A 22 -6.11 4.04 -8.86
CA ALA A 22 -5.97 5.48 -9.06
C ALA A 22 -4.55 5.85 -9.50
N ILE A 23 -3.55 5.23 -8.91
CA ILE A 23 -2.15 5.44 -9.26
C ILE A 23 -1.87 4.94 -10.68
N VAL A 24 -2.34 3.74 -11.00
CA VAL A 24 -2.15 3.15 -12.33
C VAL A 24 -2.76 4.06 -13.40
N ASP A 25 -3.98 4.53 -13.18
CA ASP A 25 -4.65 5.40 -14.14
C ASP A 25 -3.91 6.73 -14.32
N ALA A 26 -3.40 7.31 -13.22
CA ALA A 26 -2.65 8.56 -13.28
C ALA A 26 -1.34 8.39 -14.06
N VAL A 27 -0.62 7.29 -13.84
CA VAL A 27 0.63 7.01 -14.53
C VAL A 27 0.40 6.79 -16.03
N LYS A 28 -0.66 6.06 -16.36
CA LYS A 28 -1.00 5.83 -17.77
C LYS A 28 -1.33 7.12 -18.51
N ARG A 29 -1.97 8.07 -17.84
CA ARG A 29 -2.27 9.38 -18.43
C ARG A 29 -1.02 10.16 -18.80
N THR A 30 0.05 9.99 -18.05
CA THR A 30 1.31 10.68 -18.33
C THR A 30 2.18 9.98 -19.35
N GLY A 31 1.76 8.81 -19.82
CA GLY A 31 2.48 8.05 -20.85
C GLY A 31 3.68 7.28 -20.33
N SER A 32 3.87 7.20 -19.04
CA SER A 32 4.96 6.41 -18.44
C SER A 32 4.63 4.92 -18.46
N GLU A 33 5.67 4.11 -18.56
CA GLU A 33 5.54 2.67 -18.54
C GLU A 33 5.44 2.19 -17.08
N LEU A 34 4.59 1.22 -16.87
CA LEU A 34 4.26 0.72 -15.56
C LEU A 34 4.43 -0.79 -15.51
N ARG A 35 5.06 -1.27 -14.43
CA ARG A 35 5.17 -2.69 -14.14
C ARG A 35 4.43 -3.01 -12.87
N GLY A 36 3.56 -4.00 -12.92
CA GLY A 36 2.71 -4.34 -11.81
C GLY A 36 1.31 -3.75 -11.97
N PRO A 37 0.49 -3.70 -10.96
CA PRO A 37 0.78 -3.92 -9.52
C PRO A 37 1.09 -5.38 -9.19
N ILE A 38 2.04 -5.55 -8.28
CA ILE A 38 2.45 -6.86 -7.81
C ILE A 38 1.96 -7.03 -6.38
N PRO A 39 1.12 -8.02 -6.10
CA PRO A 39 0.72 -8.27 -4.72
C PRO A 39 1.89 -8.87 -3.93
N LEU A 40 2.17 -8.28 -2.78
CA LEU A 40 3.16 -8.80 -1.86
C LEU A 40 2.46 -9.69 -0.83
N PRO A 41 3.20 -10.60 -0.19
CA PRO A 41 2.61 -11.45 0.84
C PRO A 41 1.96 -10.63 1.94
N THR A 42 0.76 -11.02 2.34
CA THR A 42 0.04 -10.38 3.42
C THR A 42 0.69 -10.73 4.75
N LYS A 43 1.00 -9.72 5.54
CA LYS A 43 1.54 -9.93 6.89
C LYS A 43 0.39 -10.01 7.87
N ILE A 44 0.42 -11.02 8.72
CA ILE A 44 -0.60 -11.22 9.74
C ILE A 44 0.04 -11.00 11.10
N LYS A 45 -0.54 -10.09 11.88
CA LYS A 45 -0.16 -9.85 13.27
C LYS A 45 -1.28 -10.32 14.17
N ARG A 46 -0.95 -11.14 15.14
CA ARG A 46 -1.91 -11.67 16.09
C ARG A 46 -1.64 -11.12 17.47
N TYR A 47 -2.70 -10.68 18.12
CA TYR A 47 -2.63 -10.17 19.47
C TYR A 47 -3.56 -10.96 20.37
N THR A 48 -3.12 -11.19 21.59
CA THR A 48 -3.98 -11.72 22.64
C THR A 48 -4.18 -10.61 23.67
N VAL A 49 -5.44 -10.25 23.93
CA VAL A 49 -5.79 -9.22 24.89
C VAL A 49 -6.53 -9.87 26.04
N LEU A 50 -6.08 -9.60 27.26
CA LEU A 50 -6.77 -10.00 28.47
C LEU A 50 -7.74 -8.89 28.86
N ARG A 51 -9.04 -9.19 28.79
CA ARG A 51 -10.07 -8.20 29.13
C ARG A 51 -10.19 -7.96 30.62
N SER A 52 -9.95 -8.98 31.42
CA SER A 52 -10.01 -8.85 32.85
C SER A 52 -9.05 -9.83 33.50
N PRO A 53 -8.17 -9.36 34.40
CA PRO A 53 -7.20 -10.26 35.04
C PRO A 53 -7.82 -11.17 36.09
N HIS A 54 -9.05 -10.89 36.50
CA HIS A 54 -9.72 -11.67 37.58
C HIS A 54 -10.63 -12.76 37.03
N ILE A 55 -10.80 -12.82 35.75
CA ILE A 55 -11.69 -13.79 35.14
C ILE A 55 -10.86 -14.88 34.50
N ASN A 56 -11.46 -16.03 34.34
CA ASN A 56 -10.83 -17.21 33.79
C ASN A 56 -10.33 -17.00 32.34
N LYS A 57 -9.85 -18.09 31.75
CA LYS A 57 -9.20 -18.08 30.45
C LYS A 57 -10.10 -17.58 29.31
N ASP A 58 -11.40 -17.57 29.49
CA ASP A 58 -12.35 -17.13 28.48
C ASP A 58 -12.35 -15.63 28.25
N SER A 59 -11.70 -14.87 29.11
CA SER A 59 -11.58 -13.43 28.94
C SER A 59 -10.49 -13.01 27.94
N ARG A 60 -9.78 -13.95 27.37
CA ARG A 60 -8.77 -13.67 26.35
C ARG A 60 -9.41 -13.56 25.00
N GLU A 61 -9.11 -12.47 24.31
CA GLU A 61 -9.50 -12.29 22.92
C GLU A 61 -8.26 -12.26 22.04
N GLN A 62 -8.32 -12.97 20.94
CA GLN A 62 -7.27 -12.93 19.94
C GLN A 62 -7.73 -12.06 18.80
N PHE A 63 -6.90 -11.09 18.43
CA PHE A 63 -7.14 -10.23 17.31
C PHE A 63 -6.11 -10.49 16.24
N GLU A 64 -6.57 -10.51 15.00
CA GLU A 64 -5.68 -10.58 13.85
C GLU A 64 -5.73 -9.25 13.09
N ILE A 65 -4.56 -8.72 12.78
CA ILE A 65 -4.44 -7.59 11.89
C ILE A 65 -3.71 -8.06 10.66
N ARG A 66 -4.33 -7.88 9.50
CA ARG A 66 -3.73 -8.24 8.22
C ARG A 66 -3.28 -6.97 7.52
N VAL A 67 -2.02 -6.94 7.17
CA VAL A 67 -1.44 -5.82 6.42
C VAL A 67 -1.24 -6.28 4.99
N HIS A 68 -2.01 -5.70 4.09
CA HIS A 68 -1.89 -5.97 2.66
C HIS A 68 -0.90 -5.00 2.05
N ALA A 69 -0.13 -5.46 1.08
CA ALA A 69 0.85 -4.63 0.41
C ALA A 69 0.82 -4.86 -1.10
N ARG A 70 1.10 -3.78 -1.84
CA ARG A 70 1.20 -3.82 -3.30
C ARG A 70 2.44 -3.07 -3.72
N LEU A 71 3.07 -3.54 -4.78
CA LEU A 71 4.27 -2.94 -5.33
C LEU A 71 4.01 -2.49 -6.75
N ILE A 72 4.37 -1.25 -7.06
CA ILE A 72 4.24 -0.71 -8.41
C ILE A 72 5.59 -0.12 -8.80
N ASP A 73 6.09 -0.54 -9.96
CA ASP A 73 7.30 0.04 -10.54
C ASP A 73 6.92 0.92 -11.72
N ILE A 74 7.37 2.15 -11.70
CA ILE A 74 7.19 3.09 -12.80
C ILE A 74 8.53 3.25 -13.48
N VAL A 75 8.58 2.89 -14.75
CA VAL A 75 9.80 2.96 -15.56
C VAL A 75 9.76 4.22 -16.41
N ALA A 76 10.90 4.90 -16.52
CA ALA A 76 11.00 6.14 -17.29
C ALA A 76 10.03 7.22 -16.81
N ALA A 77 9.99 7.41 -15.48
CA ALA A 77 9.13 8.44 -14.90
C ALA A 77 9.58 9.82 -15.33
N SER A 78 8.62 10.63 -15.78
CA SER A 78 8.84 12.02 -16.12
C SER A 78 8.47 12.93 -14.95
N THR A 79 8.79 14.21 -15.06
CA THR A 79 8.37 15.21 -14.08
C THR A 79 6.84 15.25 -13.99
N ASP A 80 6.15 15.09 -15.11
CA ASP A 80 4.68 15.07 -15.15
C ASP A 80 4.11 13.89 -14.36
N THR A 81 4.77 12.74 -14.44
CA THR A 81 4.37 11.56 -13.67
C THR A 81 4.47 11.82 -12.17
N ILE A 82 5.58 12.40 -11.74
CA ILE A 82 5.80 12.72 -10.33
C ILE A 82 4.76 13.72 -9.85
N ASP A 83 4.51 14.77 -10.63
CA ASP A 83 3.51 15.78 -10.27
C ASP A 83 2.11 15.18 -10.18
N SER A 84 1.75 14.29 -11.11
CA SER A 84 0.46 13.60 -11.08
C SER A 84 0.30 12.74 -9.84
N LEU A 85 1.36 12.05 -9.43
CA LEU A 85 1.32 11.23 -8.22
C LEU A 85 1.15 12.09 -6.96
N MET A 86 1.81 13.24 -6.91
CA MET A 86 1.71 14.14 -5.76
C MET A 86 0.35 14.79 -5.64
N LYS A 87 -0.37 14.94 -6.76
CA LYS A 87 -1.71 15.53 -6.77
C LYS A 87 -2.82 14.52 -6.46
N LEU A 88 -2.49 13.23 -6.43
CA LEU A 88 -3.49 12.22 -6.13
C LEU A 88 -3.93 12.31 -4.68
N ASP A 89 -5.25 12.29 -4.49
CA ASP A 89 -5.86 12.27 -3.18
C ASP A 89 -6.15 10.82 -2.82
N LEU A 90 -5.20 10.18 -2.16
CA LEU A 90 -5.34 8.80 -1.74
C LEU A 90 -6.00 8.72 -0.38
N ALA A 91 -6.65 7.59 -0.10
CA ALA A 91 -7.27 7.36 1.18
C ALA A 91 -6.23 7.46 2.31
N PRO A 92 -6.55 8.12 3.42
CA PRO A 92 -5.59 8.28 4.51
C PRO A 92 -5.20 6.97 5.18
N GLU A 93 -6.00 5.90 5.02
CA GLU A 93 -5.69 4.59 5.56
C GLU A 93 -4.57 3.88 4.80
N VAL A 94 -4.18 4.39 3.63
CA VAL A 94 -3.15 3.77 2.80
C VAL A 94 -1.82 4.46 3.07
N GLU A 95 -0.84 3.67 3.49
CA GLU A 95 0.53 4.13 3.65
C GLU A 95 1.26 3.96 2.32
N VAL A 96 1.87 5.02 1.83
CA VAL A 96 2.61 5.01 0.57
C VAL A 96 4.08 5.28 0.85
N GLU A 97 4.92 4.38 0.39
CA GLU A 97 6.36 4.52 0.46
C GLU A 97 6.88 4.68 -0.97
N ILE A 98 7.58 5.79 -1.21
CA ILE A 98 8.13 6.10 -2.53
C ILE A 98 9.63 5.95 -2.48
N ARG A 99 10.18 5.16 -3.38
CA ARG A 99 11.61 4.99 -3.50
C ARG A 99 12.02 5.29 -4.94
N GLN A 100 12.90 6.27 -5.08
CA GLN A 100 13.46 6.61 -6.39
C GLN A 100 14.72 5.81 -6.59
N MET A 101 14.82 5.15 -7.74
CA MET A 101 15.97 4.33 -8.08
C MET A 101 16.57 4.84 -9.37
N ASP A 102 17.86 5.11 -9.34
CA ASP A 102 18.59 5.53 -10.52
C ASP A 102 19.03 4.34 -11.33
N LYS A 103 18.52 4.33 -12.58
CA LYS A 103 19.14 3.53 -13.62
C LYS A 103 18.53 3.74 -14.94
#